data_225b14a03d8e4bf2aa8670973adb91c1
#
_entry.id   225b14a03d8e4bf2aa8670973adb91c1
#
_cell.length_a   1.000
_cell.length_b   1.000
_cell.length_c   1.000
_cell.angle_alpha   90.00
_cell.angle_beta   90.00
_cell.angle_gamma   90.00
#
_symmetry.space_group_name_H-M   'P 1'
#
loop_
_entity.id
_entity.type
_entity.pdbx_description
1 polymer ?
#
loop_
_entity_poly.entity_id
_entity_poly.type
_entity_poly.pdbx_seq_one_letter_code
_entity_poly.pdbx_strand_id
1 'polypeptide(L)'
;MQGVEQEDAPRRRRPPVATEALRDRIVEKVKENRVTLIVGDTGCGKSSMVPQFLLDGNLEPIMCTQPRRFAVVAIAQMVAESRNCQVGEEVGYHIGHSNVSNLNSKRSKIVFKTAGVVLEQMRDKGLAALKYKVIILDEIHERSVESDLVLACVKQFMMKKNDLRLVLMSATADITRYKEYFRDLGRGERVEVIAIPSSPRTRIFQREVLYLEQIADILKMNSESLSTKYCSGEDADADAGLNSDVYQLIHELLLHIHRSDPDLENSILVFLPTYYALEQQWIRLSSVRSVFKVHILHRSIDTDEALQTMKVSKSCRKVILATNIAESSVTIPGVAYVIDSCRSLQVYWDPIRKTDSAGLVWASKSQLSSGKAGQDVPVMVKFIAW
;
A
#
# COMPACT_ATOMS: atom_id res chain seq x y z
N MET A 1 -42.19 -30.03 -14.53
CA MET A 1 -41.26 -28.86 -14.51
C MET A 1 -40.39 -29.02 -13.28
N GLN A 2 -39.22 -29.62 -13.46
CA GLN A 2 -38.26 -29.86 -12.38
C GLN A 2 -37.31 -28.63 -12.35
N GLY A 3 -37.29 -27.94 -11.22
CA GLY A 3 -36.35 -26.86 -10.97
C GLY A 3 -34.94 -27.42 -10.80
N VAL A 4 -34.01 -26.96 -11.63
CA VAL A 4 -32.59 -27.25 -11.50
C VAL A 4 -32.04 -26.28 -10.45
N GLU A 5 -31.75 -26.79 -9.26
CA GLU A 5 -30.97 -26.11 -8.25
C GLU A 5 -29.53 -25.93 -8.81
N GLN A 6 -29.13 -24.67 -9.03
CA GLN A 6 -27.73 -24.33 -9.29
C GLN A 6 -26.95 -24.54 -8.00
N GLU A 7 -26.20 -25.63 -7.91
CA GLU A 7 -25.17 -25.79 -6.88
C GLU A 7 -24.13 -24.66 -7.00
N ASP A 8 -24.07 -23.83 -5.97
CA ASP A 8 -23.02 -22.85 -5.77
C ASP A 8 -21.65 -23.58 -5.69
N ALA A 9 -20.80 -23.34 -6.66
CA ALA A 9 -19.45 -23.90 -6.69
C ALA A 9 -18.69 -23.49 -5.40
N PRO A 10 -18.00 -24.42 -4.72
CA PRO A 10 -17.34 -24.14 -3.44
C PRO A 10 -16.32 -23.02 -3.63
N ARG A 11 -16.52 -21.90 -2.92
CA ARG A 11 -15.57 -20.78 -2.85
C ARG A 11 -14.20 -21.36 -2.48
N ARG A 12 -13.25 -21.32 -3.40
CA ARG A 12 -11.86 -21.76 -3.15
C ARG A 12 -11.37 -21.03 -1.89
N ARG A 13 -11.17 -21.74 -0.79
CA ARG A 13 -10.58 -21.21 0.43
C ARG A 13 -9.22 -20.65 0.08
N ARG A 14 -9.05 -19.32 0.25
CA ARG A 14 -7.73 -18.70 0.11
C ARG A 14 -6.78 -19.41 1.08
N PRO A 15 -5.56 -19.76 0.67
CA PRO A 15 -4.60 -20.39 1.56
C PRO A 15 -4.34 -19.48 2.77
N PRO A 16 -4.11 -20.05 3.96
CA PRO A 16 -3.89 -19.27 5.16
C PRO A 16 -2.70 -18.32 4.99
N VAL A 17 -2.90 -17.06 5.36
CA VAL A 17 -1.87 -16.03 5.30
C VAL A 17 -0.84 -16.29 6.40
N ALA A 18 0.44 -16.01 6.17
CA ALA A 18 1.52 -16.26 7.14
C ALA A 18 1.24 -15.64 8.53
N THR A 19 0.55 -14.51 8.57
CA THR A 19 0.13 -13.82 9.81
C THR A 19 -0.87 -14.64 10.63
N GLU A 20 -1.72 -15.44 10.00
CA GLU A 20 -2.75 -16.23 10.70
C GLU A 20 -2.16 -17.28 11.63
N ALA A 21 -1.04 -17.88 11.25
CA ALA A 21 -0.33 -18.86 12.07
C ALA A 21 0.22 -18.27 13.40
N LEU A 22 0.31 -16.94 13.49
CA LEU A 22 0.83 -16.24 14.68
C LEU A 22 -0.27 -15.56 15.50
N ARG A 23 -1.54 -15.82 15.21
CA ARG A 23 -2.70 -15.18 15.83
C ARG A 23 -2.62 -15.14 17.36
N ASP A 24 -2.53 -16.31 17.99
CA ASP A 24 -2.55 -16.43 19.45
C ASP A 24 -1.35 -15.74 20.07
N ARG A 25 -0.16 -15.92 19.49
CA ARG A 25 1.05 -15.25 19.91
C ARG A 25 0.95 -13.73 19.83
N ILE A 26 0.38 -13.19 18.75
CA ILE A 26 0.19 -11.74 18.59
C ILE A 26 -0.73 -11.22 19.71
N VAL A 27 -1.87 -11.86 19.94
CA VAL A 27 -2.83 -11.46 20.97
C VAL A 27 -2.21 -11.52 22.36
N GLU A 28 -1.52 -12.61 22.70
CA GLU A 28 -0.83 -12.79 23.99
C GLU A 28 0.22 -11.68 24.19
N LYS A 29 1.12 -11.50 23.22
CA LYS A 29 2.21 -10.54 23.36
C LYS A 29 1.74 -9.09 23.41
N VAL A 30 0.65 -8.72 22.72
CA VAL A 30 0.04 -7.39 22.83
C VAL A 30 -0.64 -7.20 24.20
N LYS A 31 -1.21 -8.26 24.80
CA LYS A 31 -1.75 -8.18 26.17
C LYS A 31 -0.67 -7.97 27.23
N GLU A 32 0.44 -8.66 27.08
CA GLU A 32 1.55 -8.64 28.04
C GLU A 32 2.41 -7.38 27.95
N ASN A 33 2.58 -6.82 26.75
CA ASN A 33 3.53 -5.74 26.49
C ASN A 33 2.82 -4.45 26.10
N ARG A 34 3.34 -3.31 26.56
CA ARG A 34 2.80 -1.99 26.20
C ARG A 34 3.13 -1.61 24.77
N VAL A 35 4.27 -2.05 24.24
CA VAL A 35 4.70 -1.79 22.88
C VAL A 35 5.07 -3.11 22.20
N THR A 36 4.42 -3.40 21.09
CA THR A 36 4.72 -4.58 20.26
C THR A 36 5.04 -4.14 18.84
N LEU A 37 6.19 -4.55 18.33
CA LEU A 37 6.61 -4.30 16.95
C LEU A 37 6.41 -5.58 16.13
N ILE A 38 5.55 -5.51 15.12
CA ILE A 38 5.28 -6.62 14.20
C ILE A 38 5.96 -6.33 12.86
N VAL A 39 6.93 -7.16 12.51
CA VAL A 39 7.70 -7.05 11.27
C VAL A 39 7.35 -8.20 10.35
N GLY A 40 7.12 -7.91 9.08
CA GLY A 40 6.84 -8.92 8.06
C GLY A 40 6.67 -8.29 6.69
N ASP A 41 6.89 -9.07 5.65
CA ASP A 41 6.81 -8.60 4.27
C ASP A 41 5.46 -7.93 3.93
N THR A 42 5.47 -7.04 2.95
CA THR A 42 4.24 -6.46 2.40
C THR A 42 3.37 -7.59 1.82
N GLY A 43 2.07 -7.51 1.98
CA GLY A 43 1.15 -8.54 1.51
C GLY A 43 1.00 -9.77 2.42
N CYS A 44 1.77 -9.88 3.52
CA CYS A 44 1.61 -11.00 4.46
C CYS A 44 0.36 -10.92 5.34
N GLY A 45 -0.48 -9.88 5.17
CA GLY A 45 -1.77 -9.74 5.85
C GLY A 45 -1.75 -8.98 7.17
N LYS A 46 -0.65 -8.32 7.55
CA LYS A 46 -0.56 -7.55 8.81
C LYS A 46 -1.72 -6.57 8.97
N SER A 47 -1.88 -5.68 8.02
CA SER A 47 -2.83 -4.55 8.07
C SER A 47 -4.29 -4.99 8.20
N SER A 48 -4.65 -6.12 7.58
CA SER A 48 -6.02 -6.65 7.62
C SER A 48 -6.28 -7.63 8.76
N MET A 49 -5.29 -8.46 9.15
CA MET A 49 -5.51 -9.55 10.10
C MET A 49 -5.24 -9.15 11.54
N VAL A 50 -4.15 -8.38 11.80
CA VAL A 50 -3.77 -8.03 13.19
C VAL A 50 -4.90 -7.30 13.93
N PRO A 51 -5.58 -6.28 13.37
CA PRO A 51 -6.69 -5.63 14.06
C PRO A 51 -7.82 -6.59 14.43
N GLN A 52 -8.11 -7.56 13.55
CA GLN A 52 -9.15 -8.57 13.79
C GLN A 52 -8.76 -9.52 14.93
N PHE A 53 -7.52 -9.99 14.97
CA PHE A 53 -7.02 -10.84 16.06
C PHE A 53 -7.13 -10.16 17.42
N LEU A 54 -6.78 -8.87 17.46
CA LEU A 54 -6.86 -8.08 18.69
C LEU A 54 -8.31 -7.85 19.14
N LEU A 55 -9.22 -7.64 18.18
CA LEU A 55 -10.65 -7.54 18.46
C LEU A 55 -11.20 -8.86 19.03
N ASP A 56 -10.89 -9.99 18.39
CA ASP A 56 -11.29 -11.32 18.88
C ASP A 56 -10.66 -11.65 20.23
N GLY A 57 -9.50 -11.05 20.53
CA GLY A 57 -8.85 -11.10 21.85
C GLY A 57 -9.44 -10.16 22.90
N ASN A 58 -10.59 -9.49 22.64
CA ASN A 58 -11.26 -8.52 23.51
C ASN A 58 -10.41 -7.27 23.84
N LEU A 59 -9.58 -6.83 22.88
CA LEU A 59 -8.72 -5.65 22.99
C LEU A 59 -9.33 -4.43 22.27
N GLU A 60 -10.60 -4.15 22.48
CA GLU A 60 -11.34 -3.02 21.88
C GLU A 60 -11.50 -1.84 22.85
N PRO A 61 -11.68 -0.59 22.38
CA PRO A 61 -11.65 -0.15 20.97
C PRO A 61 -10.24 -0.03 20.40
N ILE A 62 -10.13 -0.28 19.08
CA ILE A 62 -8.86 -0.30 18.33
C ILE A 62 -8.84 0.84 17.33
N MET A 63 -7.75 1.61 17.27
CA MET A 63 -7.47 2.56 16.21
C MET A 63 -6.29 2.06 15.38
N CYS A 64 -6.45 2.06 14.06
CA CYS A 64 -5.38 1.74 13.11
C CYS A 64 -5.07 2.96 12.25
N THR A 65 -3.81 3.37 12.18
CA THR A 65 -3.40 4.42 11.25
C THR A 65 -2.81 3.84 9.98
N GLN A 66 -3.10 4.52 8.85
CA GLN A 66 -2.50 4.25 7.54
C GLN A 66 -2.01 5.58 6.96
N PRO A 67 -0.88 5.60 6.23
CA PRO A 67 -0.37 6.85 5.66
C PRO A 67 -1.25 7.39 4.52
N ARG A 68 -2.02 6.54 3.83
CA ARG A 68 -2.74 6.87 2.61
C ARG A 68 -4.25 6.68 2.76
N ARG A 69 -5.04 7.64 2.25
CA ARG A 69 -6.52 7.61 2.29
C ARG A 69 -7.09 6.36 1.63
N PHE A 70 -6.59 6.02 0.45
CA PHE A 70 -7.02 4.81 -0.28
C PHE A 70 -6.81 3.54 0.56
N ALA A 71 -5.64 3.39 1.21
CA ALA A 71 -5.34 2.25 2.07
C ALA A 71 -6.31 2.16 3.26
N VAL A 72 -6.60 3.29 3.91
CA VAL A 72 -7.57 3.35 5.01
C VAL A 72 -8.91 2.75 4.59
N VAL A 73 -9.46 3.18 3.47
CA VAL A 73 -10.80 2.74 3.02
C VAL A 73 -10.76 1.31 2.51
N ALA A 74 -9.77 0.96 1.68
CA ALA A 74 -9.65 -0.39 1.13
C ALA A 74 -9.48 -1.45 2.22
N ILE A 75 -8.63 -1.19 3.22
CA ILE A 75 -8.42 -2.13 4.33
C ILE A 75 -9.66 -2.21 5.21
N ALA A 76 -10.33 -1.07 5.50
CA ALA A 76 -11.57 -1.08 6.28
C ALA A 76 -12.66 -1.93 5.59
N GLN A 77 -12.81 -1.80 4.29
CA GLN A 77 -13.75 -2.63 3.50
C GLN A 77 -13.36 -4.12 3.54
N MET A 78 -12.10 -4.44 3.29
CA MET A 78 -11.63 -5.84 3.35
C MET A 78 -11.87 -6.47 4.72
N VAL A 79 -11.64 -5.71 5.80
CA VAL A 79 -11.86 -6.21 7.16
C VAL A 79 -13.34 -6.36 7.46
N ALA A 80 -14.18 -5.40 7.05
CA ALA A 80 -15.63 -5.48 7.20
C ALA A 80 -16.21 -6.69 6.44
N GLU A 81 -15.81 -6.89 5.19
CA GLU A 81 -16.20 -8.06 4.39
C GLU A 81 -15.76 -9.38 5.04
N SER A 82 -14.51 -9.44 5.54
CA SER A 82 -13.98 -10.61 6.24
C SER A 82 -14.75 -10.94 7.52
N ARG A 83 -15.35 -9.94 8.16
CA ARG A 83 -16.16 -10.07 9.37
C ARG A 83 -17.66 -10.16 9.11
N ASN A 84 -18.08 -10.23 7.84
CA ASN A 84 -19.49 -10.26 7.42
C ASN A 84 -20.30 -9.08 8.01
N CYS A 85 -19.73 -7.89 8.07
CA CYS A 85 -20.40 -6.67 8.49
C CYS A 85 -20.25 -5.56 7.46
N GLN A 86 -21.08 -4.52 7.57
CA GLN A 86 -20.95 -3.32 6.75
C GLN A 86 -19.97 -2.34 7.38
N VAL A 87 -19.29 -1.56 6.53
CA VAL A 87 -18.45 -0.45 7.01
C VAL A 87 -19.35 0.58 7.70
N GLY A 88 -18.92 1.01 8.90
CA GLY A 88 -19.72 1.86 9.79
C GLY A 88 -20.39 1.08 10.95
N GLU A 89 -20.39 -0.25 10.92
CA GLU A 89 -20.82 -1.10 12.02
C GLU A 89 -19.65 -1.43 12.96
N GLU A 90 -19.16 -2.67 12.95
CA GLU A 90 -18.04 -3.10 13.80
C GLU A 90 -16.70 -2.49 13.33
N VAL A 91 -16.57 -2.26 12.04
CA VAL A 91 -15.39 -1.67 11.38
C VAL A 91 -15.77 -0.35 10.76
N GLY A 92 -15.02 0.70 11.06
CA GLY A 92 -15.23 2.02 10.47
C GLY A 92 -13.92 2.63 9.98
N TYR A 93 -14.04 3.77 9.29
CA TYR A 93 -12.88 4.56 8.90
C TYR A 93 -13.13 6.06 9.04
N HIS A 94 -12.04 6.84 9.11
CA HIS A 94 -12.08 8.29 9.05
C HIS A 94 -10.89 8.81 8.22
N ILE A 95 -11.22 9.46 7.11
CA ILE A 95 -10.29 10.19 6.25
C ILE A 95 -10.77 11.65 6.15
N GLY A 96 -9.89 12.60 5.81
CA GLY A 96 -10.12 14.04 5.93
C GLY A 96 -11.54 14.57 5.65
N HIS A 97 -12.18 14.10 4.57
CA HIS A 97 -13.51 14.55 4.18
C HIS A 97 -14.63 13.53 4.42
N SER A 98 -14.31 12.33 4.91
CA SER A 98 -15.28 11.26 5.11
C SER A 98 -15.05 10.52 6.43
N ASN A 99 -16.10 10.47 7.23
CA ASN A 99 -16.09 9.74 8.48
C ASN A 99 -17.24 8.73 8.48
N VAL A 100 -16.90 7.46 8.30
CA VAL A 100 -17.82 6.33 8.35
C VAL A 100 -17.46 5.48 9.56
N SER A 101 -17.73 6.03 10.75
CA SER A 101 -17.48 5.33 12.00
C SER A 101 -18.52 5.74 13.05
N ASN A 102 -18.99 4.77 13.81
CA ASN A 102 -19.98 4.96 14.87
C ASN A 102 -19.37 4.84 16.28
N LEU A 103 -18.27 5.54 16.52
CA LEU A 103 -17.60 5.53 17.84
C LEU A 103 -18.50 6.04 18.97
N ASN A 104 -19.36 7.05 18.70
CA ASN A 104 -20.27 7.62 19.68
C ASN A 104 -21.36 6.61 20.11
N SER A 105 -21.76 5.70 19.23
CA SER A 105 -22.73 4.64 19.52
C SER A 105 -22.09 3.34 20.03
N LYS A 106 -20.77 3.33 20.23
CA LYS A 106 -19.97 2.12 20.56
C LYS A 106 -20.11 0.97 19.58
N ARG A 107 -20.57 1.24 18.37
CA ARG A 107 -20.72 0.20 17.32
C ARG A 107 -19.39 -0.13 16.68
N SER A 108 -18.59 0.89 16.30
CA SER A 108 -17.30 0.65 15.66
C SER A 108 -16.23 0.31 16.70
N LYS A 109 -15.75 -0.91 16.63
CA LYS A 109 -14.72 -1.47 17.52
C LYS A 109 -13.32 -1.33 16.94
N ILE A 110 -13.21 -1.35 15.60
CA ILE A 110 -11.99 -1.06 14.84
C ILE A 110 -12.24 0.18 13.99
N VAL A 111 -11.36 1.19 14.07
CA VAL A 111 -11.44 2.38 13.23
C VAL A 111 -10.12 2.64 12.54
N PHE A 112 -10.14 2.62 11.22
CA PHE A 112 -8.98 2.98 10.40
C PHE A 112 -8.97 4.48 10.14
N LYS A 113 -7.79 5.12 10.26
CA LYS A 113 -7.63 6.57 10.08
C LYS A 113 -6.35 6.90 9.35
N THR A 114 -6.31 8.04 8.67
CA THR A 114 -5.02 8.62 8.29
C THR A 114 -4.37 9.31 9.49
N ALA A 115 -3.04 9.33 9.53
CA ALA A 115 -2.30 10.00 10.60
C ALA A 115 -2.68 11.49 10.71
N GLY A 116 -2.89 12.18 9.58
CA GLY A 116 -3.33 13.58 9.56
C GLY A 116 -4.67 13.81 10.27
N VAL A 117 -5.65 12.90 10.10
CA VAL A 117 -6.93 12.96 10.82
C VAL A 117 -6.74 12.79 12.33
N VAL A 118 -5.82 11.90 12.74
CA VAL A 118 -5.53 11.73 14.17
C VAL A 118 -4.96 13.01 14.75
N LEU A 119 -4.01 13.66 14.07
CA LEU A 119 -3.43 14.94 14.50
C LEU A 119 -4.48 16.06 14.56
N GLU A 120 -5.39 16.15 13.59
CA GLU A 120 -6.50 17.10 13.60
C GLU A 120 -7.41 16.87 14.80
N GLN A 121 -7.80 15.63 15.07
CA GLN A 121 -8.60 15.29 16.23
C GLN A 121 -7.88 15.60 17.56
N MET A 122 -6.57 15.44 17.60
CA MET A 122 -5.77 15.80 18.76
C MET A 122 -5.67 17.32 18.96
N ARG A 123 -5.64 18.10 17.88
CA ARG A 123 -5.71 19.56 17.96
C ARG A 123 -7.01 20.01 18.63
N ASP A 124 -8.13 19.35 18.28
CA ASP A 124 -9.46 19.77 18.75
C ASP A 124 -9.80 19.19 20.14
N LYS A 125 -9.39 17.94 20.42
CA LYS A 125 -9.77 17.17 21.62
C LYS A 125 -8.59 16.86 22.56
N GLY A 126 -7.39 17.32 22.20
CA GLY A 126 -6.17 16.97 22.91
C GLY A 126 -5.96 15.45 22.98
N LEU A 127 -5.37 14.99 24.05
CA LEU A 127 -5.09 13.56 24.27
C LEU A 127 -6.36 12.68 24.38
N ALA A 128 -7.55 13.30 24.52
CA ALA A 128 -8.81 12.53 24.50
C ALA A 128 -9.07 11.86 23.15
N ALA A 129 -8.47 12.35 22.08
CA ALA A 129 -8.52 11.71 20.77
C ALA A 129 -7.85 10.31 20.73
N LEU A 130 -6.97 10.01 21.70
CA LEU A 130 -6.22 8.77 21.82
C LEU A 130 -6.84 7.77 22.83
N LYS A 131 -8.12 7.94 23.21
CA LYS A 131 -8.82 7.04 24.13
C LYS A 131 -9.21 5.72 23.46
N TYR A 132 -8.21 4.92 23.12
CA TYR A 132 -8.32 3.56 22.60
C TYR A 132 -7.64 2.60 23.57
N LYS A 133 -8.03 1.32 23.53
CA LYS A 133 -7.33 0.28 24.27
C LYS A 133 -6.06 -0.15 23.52
N VAL A 134 -6.14 -0.19 22.18
CA VAL A 134 -5.02 -0.45 21.30
C VAL A 134 -4.93 0.62 20.21
N ILE A 135 -3.74 1.13 19.99
CA ILE A 135 -3.40 1.97 18.84
C ILE A 135 -2.41 1.19 17.98
N ILE A 136 -2.75 1.02 16.71
CA ILE A 136 -1.91 0.40 15.70
C ILE A 136 -1.40 1.49 14.76
N LEU A 137 -0.08 1.66 14.68
CA LEU A 137 0.57 2.52 13.68
C LEU A 137 1.17 1.61 12.61
N ASP A 138 0.56 1.63 11.43
CA ASP A 138 0.98 0.79 10.32
C ASP A 138 1.88 1.53 9.35
N GLU A 139 2.66 0.78 8.58
CA GLU A 139 3.63 1.27 7.60
C GLU A 139 4.63 2.30 8.17
N ILE A 140 5.07 2.08 9.42
CA ILE A 140 5.96 3.03 10.12
C ILE A 140 7.31 3.23 9.43
N HIS A 141 7.70 2.33 8.53
CA HIS A 141 8.94 2.45 7.73
C HIS A 141 8.86 3.54 6.66
N GLU A 142 7.66 4.00 6.28
CA GLU A 142 7.51 5.11 5.33
C GLU A 142 7.95 6.45 5.93
N ARG A 143 8.02 6.58 7.26
CA ARG A 143 8.53 7.74 7.98
C ARG A 143 7.88 9.05 7.53
N SER A 144 6.55 9.06 7.32
CA SER A 144 5.84 10.32 7.06
C SER A 144 5.85 11.22 8.30
N VAL A 145 5.91 12.53 8.08
CA VAL A 145 5.93 13.52 9.17
C VAL A 145 4.71 13.35 10.09
N GLU A 146 3.54 13.14 9.51
CA GLU A 146 2.31 12.96 10.29
C GLU A 146 2.36 11.68 11.14
N SER A 147 2.88 10.57 10.59
CA SER A 147 3.00 9.31 11.33
C SER A 147 4.01 9.42 12.47
N ASP A 148 5.13 10.09 12.26
CA ASP A 148 6.13 10.32 13.29
C ASP A 148 5.62 11.24 14.40
N LEU A 149 4.84 12.28 14.05
CA LEU A 149 4.17 13.14 15.04
C LEU A 149 3.12 12.38 15.86
N VAL A 150 2.30 11.54 15.21
CA VAL A 150 1.34 10.67 15.93
C VAL A 150 2.07 9.73 16.87
N LEU A 151 3.18 9.10 16.43
CA LEU A 151 4.00 8.23 17.26
C LEU A 151 4.52 8.96 18.51
N ALA A 152 5.03 10.19 18.36
CA ALA A 152 5.52 11.00 19.47
C ALA A 152 4.39 11.34 20.46
N CYS A 153 3.22 11.72 19.95
CA CYS A 153 2.05 12.03 20.78
C CYS A 153 1.52 10.80 21.52
N VAL A 154 1.47 9.64 20.85
CA VAL A 154 1.06 8.38 21.49
C VAL A 154 2.05 8.00 22.58
N LYS A 155 3.35 8.13 22.38
CA LYS A 155 4.36 7.91 23.43
C LYS A 155 4.12 8.83 24.64
N GLN A 156 3.90 10.13 24.43
CA GLN A 156 3.58 11.08 25.51
C GLN A 156 2.29 10.68 26.26
N PHE A 157 1.29 10.20 25.55
CA PHE A 157 0.05 9.70 26.18
C PHE A 157 0.32 8.44 27.00
N MET A 158 1.14 7.52 26.52
CA MET A 158 1.52 6.30 27.22
C MET A 158 2.27 6.58 28.53
N MET A 159 3.06 7.65 28.60
CA MET A 159 3.72 8.06 29.85
C MET A 159 2.73 8.46 30.94
N LYS A 160 1.52 8.89 30.56
CA LYS A 160 0.43 9.30 31.49
C LYS A 160 -0.60 8.18 31.73
N LYS A 161 -0.68 7.20 30.84
CA LYS A 161 -1.66 6.11 30.84
C LYS A 161 -0.99 4.76 30.67
N ASN A 162 -1.21 3.84 31.60
CA ASN A 162 -0.56 2.54 31.62
C ASN A 162 -1.35 1.44 30.89
N ASP A 163 -2.62 1.67 30.59
CA ASP A 163 -3.55 0.70 30.00
C ASP A 163 -3.55 0.69 28.47
N LEU A 164 -2.94 1.70 27.82
CA LEU A 164 -2.81 1.74 26.36
C LEU A 164 -1.77 0.72 25.86
N ARG A 165 -2.15 -0.01 24.82
CA ARG A 165 -1.25 -0.88 24.06
C ARG A 165 -0.95 -0.24 22.70
N LEU A 166 0.32 -0.16 22.36
CA LEU A 166 0.80 0.33 21.07
C LEU A 166 1.34 -0.83 20.24
N VAL A 167 0.82 -0.97 19.05
CA VAL A 167 1.31 -1.92 18.04
C VAL A 167 1.91 -1.13 16.88
N LEU A 168 3.15 -1.42 16.56
CA LEU A 168 3.86 -0.87 15.42
C LEU A 168 3.94 -1.94 14.35
N MET A 169 3.56 -1.63 13.11
CA MET A 169 3.66 -2.58 12.00
C MET A 169 4.55 -2.03 10.89
N SER A 170 5.41 -2.89 10.35
CA SER A 170 6.41 -2.50 9.35
C SER A 170 6.75 -3.64 8.40
N ALA A 171 7.07 -3.32 7.16
CA ALA A 171 7.70 -4.27 6.25
C ALA A 171 9.18 -4.46 6.57
N THR A 172 9.86 -3.38 6.93
CA THR A 172 11.24 -3.37 7.40
C THR A 172 11.31 -2.51 8.65
N ALA A 173 12.06 -2.92 9.66
CA ALA A 173 12.17 -2.12 10.88
C ALA A 173 13.60 -2.10 11.41
N ASP A 174 14.04 -0.90 11.74
CA ASP A 174 15.18 -0.73 12.64
C ASP A 174 14.71 -0.99 14.08
N ILE A 175 14.79 -2.26 14.45
CA ILE A 175 14.35 -2.75 15.76
C ILE A 175 15.08 -2.01 16.89
N THR A 176 16.38 -1.75 16.72
CA THR A 176 17.23 -1.08 17.71
C THR A 176 16.73 0.33 17.98
N ARG A 177 16.41 1.07 16.93
CA ARG A 177 15.86 2.44 17.04
C ARG A 177 14.56 2.47 17.84
N TYR A 178 13.62 1.56 17.58
CA TYR A 178 12.35 1.54 18.32
C TYR A 178 12.52 1.08 19.77
N LYS A 179 13.38 0.11 20.03
CA LYS A 179 13.74 -0.29 21.40
C LYS A 179 14.32 0.87 22.20
N GLU A 180 15.24 1.62 21.59
CA GLU A 180 15.85 2.78 22.21
C GLU A 180 14.83 3.93 22.40
N TYR A 181 14.01 4.21 21.40
CA TYR A 181 12.99 5.25 21.46
C TYR A 181 11.98 5.06 22.59
N PHE A 182 11.63 3.82 22.94
CA PHE A 182 10.67 3.51 23.99
C PHE A 182 11.32 3.10 25.33
N ARG A 183 12.64 3.21 25.45
CA ARG A 183 13.37 2.81 26.67
C ARG A 183 12.93 3.55 27.93
N ASP A 184 12.44 4.77 27.79
CA ASP A 184 12.04 5.66 28.89
C ASP A 184 10.57 5.57 29.28
N LEU A 185 9.80 4.63 28.73
CA LEU A 185 8.43 4.37 29.20
C LEU A 185 8.35 3.84 30.63
N GLY A 186 9.49 3.43 31.22
CA GLY A 186 9.69 3.11 32.64
C GLY A 186 9.71 1.62 32.96
N ARG A 187 10.31 1.29 34.14
CA ARG A 187 10.27 -0.01 34.84
C ARG A 187 10.67 -1.25 34.03
N GLY A 188 11.62 -1.12 33.10
CA GLY A 188 12.14 -2.29 32.35
C GLY A 188 11.20 -2.78 31.25
N GLU A 189 10.20 -1.98 30.88
CA GLU A 189 9.33 -2.29 29.75
C GLU A 189 10.14 -2.43 28.46
N ARG A 190 9.88 -3.51 27.75
CA ARG A 190 10.59 -3.85 26.52
C ARG A 190 9.63 -3.73 25.34
N VAL A 191 10.19 -3.29 24.21
CA VAL A 191 9.50 -3.47 22.93
C VAL A 191 9.55 -4.95 22.57
N GLU A 192 8.43 -5.61 22.59
CA GLU A 192 8.30 -6.97 22.10
C GLU A 192 8.35 -6.99 20.57
N VAL A 193 9.07 -7.92 19.99
CA VAL A 193 9.23 -8.02 18.54
C VAL A 193 8.68 -9.35 18.04
N ILE A 194 7.74 -9.26 17.11
CA ILE A 194 7.18 -10.42 16.42
C ILE A 194 7.54 -10.32 14.94
N ALA A 195 8.39 -11.25 14.49
CA ALA A 195 8.68 -11.38 13.07
C ALA A 195 7.70 -12.38 12.44
N ILE A 196 6.99 -11.95 11.40
CA ILE A 196 6.18 -12.83 10.57
C ILE A 196 7.12 -13.45 9.54
N PRO A 197 7.28 -14.78 9.52
CA PRO A 197 8.15 -15.41 8.55
C PRO A 197 7.67 -15.16 7.14
N SER A 198 8.59 -14.87 6.24
CA SER A 198 8.29 -14.83 4.81
C SER A 198 7.72 -16.18 4.39
N SER A 199 6.52 -16.21 3.84
CA SER A 199 5.91 -17.46 3.43
C SER A 199 6.81 -18.14 2.38
N PRO A 200 7.10 -19.44 2.51
CA PRO A 200 7.80 -20.19 1.44
C PRO A 200 7.05 -20.09 0.09
N ARG A 201 5.76 -19.79 0.12
CA ARG A 201 4.93 -19.61 -1.09
C ARG A 201 5.13 -18.25 -1.76
N THR A 202 5.59 -17.19 -1.05
CA THR A 202 6.07 -15.96 -1.71
C THR A 202 7.35 -16.20 -2.53
N ARG A 203 8.07 -17.29 -2.30
CA ARG A 203 9.19 -17.75 -3.13
C ARG A 203 8.76 -18.63 -4.33
N ILE A 204 7.50 -19.06 -4.40
CA ILE A 204 7.01 -19.99 -5.46
C ILE A 204 6.80 -19.26 -6.78
N PHE A 205 6.50 -17.97 -6.77
CA PHE A 205 6.56 -17.19 -8.00
C PHE A 205 8.02 -16.81 -8.25
N GLN A 206 8.65 -17.47 -9.21
CA GLN A 206 9.88 -16.96 -9.80
C GLN A 206 9.53 -15.59 -10.38
N ARG A 207 9.88 -14.54 -9.66
CA ARG A 207 9.71 -13.17 -10.15
C ARG A 207 10.69 -12.97 -11.28
N GLU A 208 10.20 -12.87 -12.46
CA GLU A 208 10.99 -12.45 -13.60
C GLU A 208 11.09 -10.92 -13.58
N VAL A 209 12.30 -10.40 -13.56
CA VAL A 209 12.56 -8.95 -13.68
C VAL A 209 13.23 -8.72 -15.00
N LEU A 210 12.54 -8.02 -15.89
CA LEU A 210 13.03 -7.64 -17.20
C LEU A 210 13.53 -6.19 -17.16
N TYR A 211 14.69 -5.96 -17.70
CA TYR A 211 15.30 -4.64 -17.83
C TYR A 211 15.16 -4.13 -19.27
N LEU A 212 15.54 -2.87 -19.49
CA LEU A 212 15.30 -2.17 -20.76
C LEU A 212 15.86 -2.90 -21.96
N GLU A 213 17.05 -3.50 -21.86
CA GLU A 213 17.70 -4.26 -22.93
C GLU A 213 16.88 -5.50 -23.32
N GLN A 214 16.39 -6.25 -22.31
CA GLN A 214 15.56 -7.43 -22.54
C GLN A 214 14.21 -7.06 -23.15
N ILE A 215 13.66 -5.89 -22.77
CA ILE A 215 12.42 -5.37 -23.37
C ILE A 215 12.66 -5.02 -24.84
N ALA A 216 13.82 -4.43 -25.17
CA ALA A 216 14.19 -4.12 -26.54
C ALA A 216 14.21 -5.39 -27.42
N ASP A 217 14.79 -6.46 -26.93
CA ASP A 217 14.82 -7.76 -27.60
C ASP A 217 13.42 -8.32 -27.82
N ILE A 218 12.58 -8.29 -26.79
CA ILE A 218 11.18 -8.77 -26.83
C ILE A 218 10.37 -7.99 -27.88
N LEU A 219 10.52 -6.68 -27.92
CA LEU A 219 9.81 -5.79 -28.85
C LEU A 219 10.52 -5.66 -30.22
N LYS A 220 11.66 -6.32 -30.40
CA LYS A 220 12.50 -6.23 -31.61
C LYS A 220 12.91 -4.78 -31.95
N MET A 221 13.27 -4.02 -30.93
CA MET A 221 13.74 -2.64 -31.02
C MET A 221 15.27 -2.59 -30.86
N ASN A 222 15.89 -1.54 -31.37
CA ASN A 222 17.34 -1.35 -31.21
C ASN A 222 17.66 -0.92 -29.77
N SER A 223 18.39 -1.75 -29.01
CA SER A 223 18.70 -1.53 -27.57
C SER A 223 19.58 -0.29 -27.33
N GLU A 224 20.56 0.01 -28.23
CA GLU A 224 21.40 1.20 -28.06
C GLU A 224 20.61 2.50 -28.23
N SER A 225 19.68 2.52 -29.20
CA SER A 225 18.76 3.66 -29.39
C SER A 225 17.84 3.87 -28.18
N LEU A 226 17.39 2.78 -27.56
CA LEU A 226 16.54 2.86 -26.37
C LEU A 226 17.31 3.36 -25.16
N SER A 227 18.48 2.79 -24.83
CA SER A 227 19.26 3.20 -23.66
C SER A 227 19.66 4.68 -23.74
N THR A 228 20.08 5.16 -24.90
CA THR A 228 20.44 6.56 -25.13
C THR A 228 19.22 7.49 -24.94
N LYS A 229 18.05 7.09 -25.45
CA LYS A 229 16.83 7.92 -25.36
C LYS A 229 16.22 7.97 -23.96
N TYR A 230 16.29 6.88 -23.19
CA TYR A 230 15.62 6.77 -21.89
C TYR A 230 16.53 7.06 -20.70
N CYS A 231 17.85 6.85 -20.84
CA CYS A 231 18.80 7.05 -19.74
C CYS A 231 19.52 8.41 -19.78
N SER A 232 19.54 9.10 -20.93
CA SER A 232 20.26 10.37 -21.13
C SER A 232 19.52 11.62 -20.64
N GLY A 233 18.42 11.48 -19.94
CA GLY A 233 17.70 12.64 -19.38
C GLY A 233 18.41 13.20 -18.16
N GLU A 234 19.28 14.20 -18.36
CA GLU A 234 19.64 15.18 -17.35
C GLU A 234 18.34 15.80 -16.80
N ASP A 235 18.33 16.12 -15.50
CA ASP A 235 17.27 16.73 -14.71
C ASP A 235 16.20 17.48 -15.53
N ALA A 236 15.20 16.75 -15.99
CA ALA A 236 14.04 17.37 -16.60
C ALA A 236 13.30 18.13 -15.48
N ASP A 237 13.00 19.41 -15.72
CA ASP A 237 12.10 20.17 -14.88
C ASP A 237 10.86 19.34 -14.53
N ALA A 238 10.38 19.43 -13.29
CA ALA A 238 9.23 18.67 -12.82
C ALA A 238 8.00 18.80 -13.72
N ASP A 239 7.91 19.88 -14.47
CA ASP A 239 6.87 20.17 -15.46
C ASP A 239 7.11 19.51 -16.83
N ALA A 240 8.32 19.04 -17.13
CA ALA A 240 8.65 18.51 -18.46
C ALA A 240 8.11 17.09 -18.71
N GLY A 241 7.70 16.39 -17.65
CA GLY A 241 7.18 15.02 -17.78
C GLY A 241 8.23 13.99 -18.20
N LEU A 242 7.79 12.80 -18.58
CA LEU A 242 8.62 11.77 -19.19
C LEU A 242 8.77 12.06 -20.71
N ASN A 243 9.86 11.57 -21.29
CA ASN A 243 10.04 11.63 -22.74
C ASN A 243 8.89 10.89 -23.46
N SER A 244 8.42 11.45 -24.59
CA SER A 244 7.36 10.87 -25.44
C SER A 244 7.61 9.40 -25.78
N ASP A 245 8.86 9.02 -25.96
CA ASP A 245 9.27 7.67 -26.31
C ASP A 245 8.99 6.67 -25.18
N VAL A 246 9.09 7.09 -23.90
CA VAL A 246 8.76 6.26 -22.72
C VAL A 246 7.28 5.85 -22.77
N TYR A 247 6.40 6.80 -23.05
CA TYR A 247 4.97 6.50 -23.17
C TYR A 247 4.66 5.56 -24.31
N GLN A 248 5.37 5.71 -25.44
CA GLN A 248 5.21 4.82 -26.58
C GLN A 248 5.70 3.40 -26.23
N LEU A 249 6.83 3.28 -25.57
CA LEU A 249 7.36 1.98 -25.14
C LEU A 249 6.41 1.27 -24.17
N ILE A 250 5.85 1.99 -23.20
CA ILE A 250 4.82 1.45 -22.31
C ILE A 250 3.62 0.98 -23.12
N HIS A 251 3.15 1.75 -24.09
CA HIS A 251 2.02 1.40 -24.94
C HIS A 251 2.27 0.10 -25.71
N GLU A 252 3.42 -0.04 -26.38
CA GLU A 252 3.79 -1.25 -27.12
C GLU A 252 3.91 -2.46 -26.20
N LEU A 253 4.49 -2.27 -25.01
CA LEU A 253 4.63 -3.34 -24.03
C LEU A 253 3.28 -3.82 -23.51
N LEU A 254 2.34 -2.91 -23.25
CA LEU A 254 0.96 -3.25 -22.86
C LEU A 254 0.27 -4.09 -23.93
N LEU A 255 0.43 -3.71 -25.20
CA LEU A 255 -0.11 -4.48 -26.34
C LEU A 255 0.57 -5.83 -26.49
N HIS A 256 1.89 -5.89 -26.28
CA HIS A 256 2.65 -7.15 -26.32
C HIS A 256 2.16 -8.11 -25.23
N ILE A 257 2.05 -7.66 -23.99
CA ILE A 257 1.54 -8.48 -22.86
C ILE A 257 0.12 -8.97 -23.17
N HIS A 258 -0.75 -8.10 -23.71
CA HIS A 258 -2.12 -8.51 -24.03
C HIS A 258 -2.17 -9.60 -25.10
N ARG A 259 -1.27 -9.57 -26.10
CA ARG A 259 -1.20 -10.59 -27.16
C ARG A 259 -0.57 -11.91 -26.67
N SER A 260 0.38 -11.82 -25.73
CA SER A 260 1.15 -12.96 -25.24
C SER A 260 0.44 -13.73 -24.14
N ASP A 261 -0.40 -13.07 -23.36
CA ASP A 261 -1.14 -13.67 -22.25
C ASP A 261 -2.65 -13.62 -22.53
N PRO A 262 -3.30 -14.77 -22.76
CA PRO A 262 -4.74 -14.83 -23.06
C PRO A 262 -5.62 -14.63 -21.82
N ASP A 263 -5.08 -14.74 -20.58
CA ASP A 263 -5.85 -14.61 -19.35
C ASP A 263 -6.14 -13.14 -19.03
N LEU A 264 -7.34 -12.69 -19.31
CA LEU A 264 -7.78 -11.29 -19.10
C LEU A 264 -7.89 -10.90 -17.61
N GLU A 265 -7.95 -11.86 -16.68
CA GLU A 265 -7.95 -11.57 -15.24
C GLU A 265 -6.57 -11.08 -14.76
N ASN A 266 -5.51 -11.39 -15.50
CA ASN A 266 -4.14 -10.90 -15.25
C ASN A 266 -4.03 -9.41 -15.57
N SER A 267 -4.13 -8.58 -14.54
CA SER A 267 -4.07 -7.13 -14.65
C SER A 267 -2.64 -6.62 -14.75
N ILE A 268 -2.47 -5.43 -15.34
CA ILE A 268 -1.19 -4.76 -15.48
C ILE A 268 -1.18 -3.48 -14.64
N LEU A 269 -0.17 -3.31 -13.79
CA LEU A 269 0.06 -2.10 -13.00
C LEU A 269 1.23 -1.33 -13.60
N VAL A 270 1.03 -0.05 -13.91
CA VAL A 270 2.04 0.84 -14.48
C VAL A 270 2.36 1.96 -13.51
N PHE A 271 3.60 2.03 -13.03
CA PHE A 271 4.07 3.12 -12.19
C PHE A 271 4.64 4.27 -13.01
N LEU A 272 4.07 5.45 -12.80
CA LEU A 272 4.46 6.70 -13.44
C LEU A 272 4.68 7.79 -12.37
N PRO A 273 5.60 8.75 -12.58
CA PRO A 273 6.05 9.63 -11.49
C PRO A 273 5.04 10.72 -11.11
N THR A 274 4.22 11.20 -12.04
CA THR A 274 3.35 12.36 -11.85
C THR A 274 1.94 12.13 -12.38
N TYR A 275 0.99 12.98 -11.94
CA TYR A 275 -0.36 12.96 -12.50
C TYR A 275 -0.37 13.26 -14.00
N TYR A 276 0.44 14.22 -14.44
CA TYR A 276 0.60 14.54 -15.86
C TYR A 276 1.06 13.30 -16.67
N ALA A 277 2.01 12.55 -16.14
CA ALA A 277 2.46 11.31 -16.81
C ALA A 277 1.35 10.24 -16.90
N LEU A 278 0.50 10.12 -15.86
CA LEU A 278 -0.68 9.24 -15.90
C LEU A 278 -1.66 9.69 -17.00
N GLU A 279 -1.95 10.99 -17.08
CA GLU A 279 -2.84 11.56 -18.08
C GLU A 279 -2.35 11.35 -19.50
N GLN A 280 -1.05 11.60 -19.77
CA GLN A 280 -0.44 11.37 -21.09
C GLN A 280 -0.56 9.89 -21.50
N GLN A 281 -0.27 8.97 -20.61
CA GLN A 281 -0.43 7.54 -20.90
C GLN A 281 -1.89 7.15 -21.10
N TRP A 282 -2.79 7.70 -20.29
CA TRP A 282 -4.22 7.46 -20.42
C TRP A 282 -4.78 7.94 -21.77
N ILE A 283 -4.36 9.13 -22.26
CA ILE A 283 -4.73 9.66 -23.58
C ILE A 283 -4.27 8.70 -24.68
N ARG A 284 -3.03 8.19 -24.60
CA ARG A 284 -2.51 7.21 -25.58
C ARG A 284 -3.33 5.91 -25.60
N LEU A 285 -3.74 5.43 -24.41
CA LEU A 285 -4.55 4.22 -24.29
C LEU A 285 -6.00 4.44 -24.73
N SER A 286 -6.43 5.68 -24.96
CA SER A 286 -7.80 5.98 -25.41
C SER A 286 -8.12 5.37 -26.77
N SER A 287 -7.12 5.16 -27.63
CA SER A 287 -7.27 4.50 -28.94
C SER A 287 -7.55 2.99 -28.84
N VAL A 288 -7.24 2.36 -27.71
CA VAL A 288 -7.36 0.90 -27.46
C VAL A 288 -8.31 0.57 -26.31
N ARG A 289 -9.31 1.43 -26.06
CA ARG A 289 -10.31 1.24 -24.97
C ARG A 289 -11.18 -0.01 -25.14
N SER A 290 -11.29 -0.53 -26.34
CA SER A 290 -11.96 -1.81 -26.58
C SER A 290 -11.21 -3.01 -26.01
N VAL A 291 -9.89 -2.87 -25.81
CA VAL A 291 -8.97 -3.91 -25.36
C VAL A 291 -8.71 -3.80 -23.87
N PHE A 292 -8.51 -2.57 -23.37
CA PHE A 292 -8.12 -2.29 -22.00
C PHE A 292 -9.18 -1.53 -21.22
N LYS A 293 -9.43 -1.97 -19.99
CA LYS A 293 -10.12 -1.20 -18.98
C LYS A 293 -9.10 -0.45 -18.15
N VAL A 294 -8.93 0.85 -18.41
CA VAL A 294 -7.89 1.68 -17.78
C VAL A 294 -8.45 2.36 -16.55
N HIS A 295 -7.74 2.24 -15.43
CA HIS A 295 -7.99 2.94 -14.18
C HIS A 295 -6.79 3.81 -13.82
N ILE A 296 -7.05 5.00 -13.25
CA ILE A 296 -6.01 5.86 -12.70
C ILE A 296 -6.03 5.73 -11.17
N LEU A 297 -4.85 5.61 -10.56
CA LEU A 297 -4.68 5.54 -9.11
C LEU A 297 -3.68 6.60 -8.66
N HIS A 298 -4.19 7.73 -8.20
CA HIS A 298 -3.43 8.88 -7.75
C HIS A 298 -4.03 9.46 -6.47
N ARG A 299 -3.23 10.23 -5.72
CA ARG A 299 -3.64 10.84 -4.44
C ARG A 299 -4.89 11.74 -4.56
N SER A 300 -5.11 12.36 -5.71
CA SER A 300 -6.23 13.28 -5.97
C SER A 300 -7.49 12.60 -6.50
N ILE A 301 -7.43 11.31 -6.84
CA ILE A 301 -8.59 10.57 -7.35
C ILE A 301 -9.56 10.29 -6.22
N ASP A 302 -10.84 10.31 -6.55
CA ASP A 302 -11.91 9.93 -5.63
C ASP A 302 -11.72 8.51 -5.11
N THR A 303 -12.03 8.31 -3.84
CA THR A 303 -11.79 7.02 -3.18
C THR A 303 -12.64 5.90 -3.77
N ASP A 304 -13.88 6.20 -4.18
CA ASP A 304 -14.78 5.20 -4.77
C ASP A 304 -14.30 4.77 -6.15
N GLU A 305 -13.75 5.70 -6.93
CA GLU A 305 -13.09 5.39 -8.20
C GLU A 305 -11.83 4.56 -8.00
N ALA A 306 -11.00 4.92 -7.04
CA ALA A 306 -9.81 4.15 -6.69
C ALA A 306 -10.16 2.71 -6.25
N LEU A 307 -11.26 2.51 -5.53
CA LEU A 307 -11.73 1.19 -5.10
C LEU A 307 -12.17 0.28 -6.26
N GLN A 308 -12.52 0.84 -7.43
CA GLN A 308 -12.78 0.01 -8.61
C GLN A 308 -11.53 -0.79 -9.04
N THR A 309 -10.33 -0.32 -8.70
CA THR A 309 -9.08 -1.05 -8.98
C THR A 309 -8.99 -2.35 -8.20
N MET A 310 -9.69 -2.48 -7.06
CA MET A 310 -9.72 -3.69 -6.25
C MET A 310 -10.60 -4.81 -6.83
N LYS A 311 -11.46 -4.48 -7.81
CA LYS A 311 -12.33 -5.47 -8.46
C LYS A 311 -11.59 -6.18 -9.58
N VAL A 312 -11.74 -7.50 -9.67
CA VAL A 312 -11.22 -8.28 -10.80
C VAL A 312 -12.09 -8.04 -12.03
N SER A 313 -11.48 -7.81 -13.19
CA SER A 313 -12.17 -7.66 -14.48
C SER A 313 -12.07 -8.97 -15.24
N LYS A 314 -13.20 -9.44 -15.80
CA LYS A 314 -13.26 -10.70 -16.59
C LYS A 314 -13.48 -10.47 -18.09
N SER A 315 -13.98 -9.30 -18.46
CA SER A 315 -14.34 -8.97 -19.85
C SER A 315 -13.25 -8.27 -20.64
N CYS A 316 -12.41 -7.50 -19.96
CA CYS A 316 -11.33 -6.74 -20.57
C CYS A 316 -10.12 -6.77 -19.63
N ARG A 317 -8.91 -6.75 -20.20
CA ARG A 317 -7.69 -6.65 -19.40
C ARG A 317 -7.64 -5.33 -18.65
N LYS A 318 -7.52 -5.38 -17.35
CA LYS A 318 -7.41 -4.20 -16.49
C LYS A 318 -5.99 -3.66 -16.52
N VAL A 319 -5.84 -2.36 -16.82
CA VAL A 319 -4.59 -1.61 -16.74
C VAL A 319 -4.77 -0.53 -15.68
N ILE A 320 -3.87 -0.48 -14.72
CA ILE A 320 -3.90 0.50 -13.63
C ILE A 320 -2.68 1.39 -13.79
N LEU A 321 -2.92 2.65 -14.10
CA LEU A 321 -1.91 3.70 -14.14
C LEU A 321 -1.82 4.32 -12.75
N ALA A 322 -0.70 4.18 -12.08
CA ALA A 322 -0.55 4.60 -10.69
C ALA A 322 0.72 5.42 -10.45
N THR A 323 0.65 6.35 -9.52
CA THR A 323 1.83 6.89 -8.87
C THR A 323 2.24 5.97 -7.71
N ASN A 324 3.25 6.36 -6.94
CA ASN A 324 3.72 5.62 -5.77
C ASN A 324 2.65 5.34 -4.70
N ILE A 325 1.41 5.82 -4.87
CA ILE A 325 0.29 5.52 -3.96
C ILE A 325 -0.04 4.03 -3.89
N ALA A 326 0.21 3.28 -4.97
CA ALA A 326 -0.02 1.83 -5.04
C ALA A 326 1.18 1.00 -4.58
N GLU A 327 2.28 1.64 -4.14
CA GLU A 327 3.57 0.97 -3.94
C GLU A 327 3.60 0.05 -2.71
N SER A 328 3.00 0.44 -1.58
CA SER A 328 3.23 -0.24 -0.31
C SER A 328 1.99 -0.63 0.49
N SER A 329 0.91 0.12 0.40
CA SER A 329 -0.14 0.02 1.43
C SER A 329 -1.26 -0.98 1.14
N VAL A 330 -1.47 -1.38 -0.12
CA VAL A 330 -2.57 -2.30 -0.50
C VAL A 330 -2.15 -3.20 -1.65
N THR A 331 -2.34 -4.50 -1.49
CA THR A 331 -2.17 -5.46 -2.58
C THR A 331 -3.41 -5.44 -3.48
N ILE A 332 -3.25 -5.03 -4.73
CA ILE A 332 -4.35 -4.98 -5.70
C ILE A 332 -4.56 -6.41 -6.27
N PRO A 333 -5.78 -6.96 -6.17
CA PRO A 333 -6.04 -8.31 -6.66
C PRO A 333 -5.88 -8.45 -8.17
N GLY A 334 -5.32 -9.57 -8.62
CA GLY A 334 -5.21 -9.93 -10.03
C GLY A 334 -4.08 -9.22 -10.78
N VAL A 335 -3.21 -8.45 -10.12
CA VAL A 335 -2.03 -7.89 -10.76
C VAL A 335 -1.02 -9.01 -11.03
N ALA A 336 -0.72 -9.25 -12.31
CA ALA A 336 0.27 -10.23 -12.76
C ALA A 336 1.53 -9.57 -13.34
N TYR A 337 1.40 -8.35 -13.83
CA TYR A 337 2.48 -7.61 -14.47
C TYR A 337 2.62 -6.23 -13.82
N VAL A 338 3.86 -5.83 -13.57
CA VAL A 338 4.20 -4.47 -13.13
C VAL A 338 5.17 -3.85 -14.13
N ILE A 339 4.83 -2.69 -14.63
CA ILE A 339 5.70 -1.86 -15.47
C ILE A 339 6.09 -0.65 -14.62
N ASP A 340 7.38 -0.44 -14.39
CA ASP A 340 7.90 0.64 -13.55
C ASP A 340 8.78 1.57 -14.36
N SER A 341 8.37 2.83 -14.52
CA SER A 341 9.18 3.86 -15.19
C SER A 341 10.48 4.18 -14.46
N CYS A 342 10.63 3.72 -13.21
CA CYS A 342 11.79 3.96 -12.36
C CYS A 342 12.11 5.43 -12.10
N ARG A 343 11.15 6.32 -12.34
CA ARG A 343 11.23 7.75 -12.03
C ARG A 343 10.32 8.09 -10.86
N SER A 344 10.76 9.01 -10.03
CA SER A 344 10.02 9.50 -8.86
C SER A 344 10.06 11.02 -8.81
N LEU A 345 8.91 11.62 -8.51
CA LEU A 345 8.85 13.04 -8.18
C LEU A 345 9.29 13.21 -6.72
N GLN A 346 10.38 13.93 -6.50
CA GLN A 346 10.83 14.28 -5.16
C GLN A 346 10.65 15.76 -4.91
N VAL A 347 10.12 16.09 -3.74
CA VAL A 347 10.03 17.44 -3.23
C VAL A 347 11.17 17.64 -2.24
N TYR A 348 11.94 18.69 -2.42
CA TYR A 348 13.06 19.04 -1.58
C TYR A 348 13.06 20.54 -1.26
N TRP A 349 13.60 20.91 -0.12
CA TRP A 349 13.79 22.29 0.24
C TRP A 349 14.98 22.88 -0.50
N ASP A 350 14.77 23.96 -1.27
CA ASP A 350 15.82 24.74 -1.89
C ASP A 350 16.29 25.84 -0.90
N PRO A 351 17.48 25.70 -0.33
CA PRO A 351 17.98 26.67 0.66
C PRO A 351 18.33 28.04 0.05
N ILE A 352 18.54 28.10 -1.27
CA ILE A 352 18.86 29.34 -1.99
C ILE A 352 17.58 30.13 -2.25
N ARG A 353 16.57 29.45 -2.82
CA ARG A 353 15.26 30.07 -3.11
C ARG A 353 14.37 30.18 -1.89
N LYS A 354 14.68 29.44 -0.79
CA LYS A 354 13.88 29.34 0.44
C LYS A 354 12.45 28.90 0.14
N THR A 355 12.30 27.96 -0.78
CA THR A 355 11.01 27.39 -1.22
C THR A 355 11.13 25.89 -1.39
N ASP A 356 10.00 25.20 -1.35
CA ASP A 356 9.93 23.82 -1.81
C ASP A 356 10.10 23.78 -3.32
N SER A 357 10.96 22.91 -3.79
CA SER A 357 11.18 22.61 -5.20
C SER A 357 10.87 21.13 -5.45
N ALA A 358 10.39 20.81 -6.64
CA ALA A 358 10.12 19.46 -7.05
C ALA A 358 10.94 19.09 -8.28
N GLY A 359 11.45 17.87 -8.33
CA GLY A 359 12.22 17.39 -9.47
C GLY A 359 11.96 15.91 -9.74
N LEU A 360 12.01 15.52 -11.01
CA LEU A 360 11.97 14.13 -11.43
C LEU A 360 13.37 13.53 -11.29
N VAL A 361 13.49 12.54 -10.41
CA VAL A 361 14.76 11.83 -10.17
C VAL A 361 14.60 10.34 -10.46
N TRP A 362 15.72 9.64 -10.65
CA TRP A 362 15.70 8.20 -10.66
C TRP A 362 15.32 7.64 -9.29
N ALA A 363 14.45 6.63 -9.27
CA ALA A 363 14.09 5.95 -8.04
C ALA A 363 15.32 5.28 -7.41
N SER A 364 15.48 5.40 -6.10
CA SER A 364 16.56 4.75 -5.37
C SER A 364 16.41 3.22 -5.38
N LYS A 365 17.50 2.49 -5.10
CA LYS A 365 17.46 1.02 -4.99
C LYS A 365 16.43 0.55 -3.94
N SER A 366 16.27 1.27 -2.85
CA SER A 366 15.25 0.97 -1.82
C SER A 366 13.85 1.16 -2.35
N GLN A 367 13.55 2.24 -3.04
CA GLN A 367 12.24 2.48 -3.68
C GLN A 367 11.92 1.41 -4.73
N LEU A 368 12.90 1.06 -5.59
CA LEU A 368 12.74 -0.03 -6.55
C LEU A 368 12.50 -1.40 -5.90
N SER A 369 12.98 -1.59 -4.68
CA SER A 369 12.74 -2.80 -3.89
C SER A 369 11.37 -2.77 -3.21
N SER A 370 10.89 -1.60 -2.76
CA SER A 370 9.57 -1.41 -2.15
C SER A 370 8.44 -1.68 -3.15
N GLY A 371 8.56 -1.18 -4.38
CA GLY A 371 7.60 -1.48 -5.45
C GLY A 371 7.50 -2.98 -5.78
N LYS A 372 8.59 -3.74 -5.56
CA LYS A 372 8.57 -5.21 -5.65
C LYS A 372 7.82 -5.86 -4.49
N ALA A 373 7.92 -5.30 -3.29
CA ALA A 373 7.33 -5.89 -2.09
C ALA A 373 5.82 -5.61 -2.00
N GLY A 374 5.34 -4.48 -2.57
CA GLY A 374 3.93 -4.09 -2.50
C GLY A 374 3.00 -4.94 -3.35
N GLN A 375 3.52 -5.56 -4.42
CA GLN A 375 2.74 -6.41 -5.33
C GLN A 375 3.45 -7.75 -5.53
N ASP A 376 2.76 -8.81 -5.19
CA ASP A 376 3.25 -10.18 -5.39
C ASP A 376 2.95 -10.61 -6.84
N VAL A 377 3.77 -10.13 -7.77
CA VAL A 377 3.56 -10.31 -9.21
C VAL A 377 4.59 -11.25 -9.82
N PRO A 378 4.21 -12.11 -10.78
CA PRO A 378 5.12 -13.01 -11.45
C PRO A 378 6.10 -12.30 -12.39
N VAL A 379 5.71 -11.19 -13.03
CA VAL A 379 6.55 -10.47 -13.98
C VAL A 379 6.63 -8.99 -13.64
N MET A 380 7.84 -8.46 -13.57
CA MET A 380 8.11 -7.04 -13.36
C MET A 380 9.04 -6.50 -14.45
N VAL A 381 8.65 -5.41 -15.07
CA VAL A 381 9.42 -4.71 -16.09
C VAL A 381 9.94 -3.40 -15.54
N LYS A 382 11.23 -3.13 -15.70
CA LYS A 382 11.88 -1.90 -15.22
C LYS A 382 12.59 -1.17 -16.36
N PHE A 383 12.31 0.12 -16.47
CA PHE A 383 12.98 1.01 -17.41
C PHE A 383 14.30 1.54 -16.85
N ILE A 384 15.22 0.65 -16.52
CA ILE A 384 16.60 0.98 -16.15
C ILE A 384 17.52 0.15 -17.04
N ALA A 385 18.54 0.79 -17.62
CA ALA A 385 19.67 0.09 -18.19
C ALA A 385 20.60 -0.41 -17.08
N TRP A 386 21.24 -1.55 -17.33
CA TRP A 386 22.28 -2.07 -16.44
C TRP A 386 23.63 -1.44 -16.77
#